data_8167251478ee8ae2e5c930dcb54b1116
#
_entry.id   8167251478ee8ae2e5c930dcb54b1116
#
_cell.length_a   1.000
_cell.length_b   1.000
_cell.length_c   1.000
_cell.angle_alpha   90.00
_cell.angle_beta   90.00
_cell.angle_gamma   90.00
#
_symmetry.space_group_name_H-M   'P 1'
#
loop_
_entity.id
_entity.type
_entity.pdbx_description
1 polymer ?
#
loop_
_entity_poly.entity_id
_entity_poly.type
_entity_poly.pdbx_seq_one_letter_code
_entity_poly.pdbx_strand_id
1 'polypeptide(L)'
;MLQGRYSRQAVWAARYIQNHVDLRTESVAFLKPQAGQWFDEVRKTLSDHGIAFVDITREREWPEGSENVALSTFHSAKGLEFDYVFIIGFNEENTRFAEEDVDDQVLVLRRLLAVAVARARKAVIIGYKPGEESQLIRFFSPGTFTQVAV
;
A
#
# COMPACT_ATOMS: atom_id res chain seq x y z
N MET A 1 -1.28 -6.76 -9.96
CA MET A 1 -2.37 -5.98 -9.31
C MET A 1 -3.42 -6.93 -8.77
N LEU A 2 -3.94 -6.70 -7.56
CA LEU A 2 -5.00 -7.49 -6.94
C LEU A 2 -6.36 -6.89 -7.29
N GLN A 3 -7.31 -7.74 -7.70
CA GLN A 3 -8.68 -7.35 -8.01
C GLN A 3 -9.64 -8.07 -7.07
N GLY A 4 -10.30 -7.33 -6.17
CA GLY A 4 -11.26 -7.88 -5.22
C GLY A 4 -11.60 -6.91 -4.10
N ARG A 5 -12.43 -7.39 -3.15
CA ARG A 5 -12.80 -6.60 -1.98
C ARG A 5 -11.58 -6.32 -1.10
N TYR A 6 -11.55 -5.19 -0.44
CA TYR A 6 -10.43 -4.75 0.41
C TYR A 6 -10.01 -5.81 1.45
N SER A 7 -10.97 -6.41 2.16
CA SER A 7 -10.69 -7.48 3.13
C SER A 7 -9.99 -8.69 2.51
N ARG A 8 -10.36 -9.08 1.28
CA ARG A 8 -9.70 -10.18 0.56
C ARG A 8 -8.29 -9.80 0.13
N GLN A 9 -8.09 -8.55 -0.29
CA GLN A 9 -6.75 -8.04 -0.59
C GLN A 9 -5.84 -8.08 0.63
N ALA A 10 -6.35 -7.68 1.82
CA ALA A 10 -5.61 -7.75 3.08
C ALA A 10 -5.21 -9.19 3.44
N VAL A 11 -6.16 -10.14 3.37
CA VAL A 11 -5.90 -11.56 3.63
C VAL A 11 -4.88 -12.13 2.62
N TRP A 12 -5.02 -11.79 1.35
CA TRP A 12 -4.06 -12.21 0.32
C TRP A 12 -2.65 -11.67 0.62
N ALA A 13 -2.55 -10.39 0.99
CA ALA A 13 -1.28 -9.75 1.35
C ALA A 13 -0.62 -10.45 2.56
N ALA A 14 -1.37 -10.73 3.62
CA ALA A 14 -0.86 -11.45 4.79
C ALA A 14 -0.32 -12.84 4.42
N ARG A 15 -1.06 -13.60 3.61
CA ARG A 15 -0.63 -14.91 3.11
C ARG A 15 0.59 -14.82 2.19
N TYR A 16 0.64 -13.79 1.34
CA TYR A 16 1.80 -13.54 0.50
C TYR A 16 3.05 -13.30 1.34
N ILE A 17 2.95 -12.47 2.38
CA ILE A 17 4.05 -12.20 3.31
C ILE A 17 4.51 -13.50 3.97
N GLN A 18 3.59 -14.30 4.54
CA GLN A 18 3.93 -15.56 5.19
C GLN A 18 4.63 -16.57 4.27
N ASN A 19 4.26 -16.62 3.00
CA ASN A 19 4.72 -17.65 2.07
C ASN A 19 5.92 -17.23 1.21
N HIS A 20 6.18 -15.91 1.05
CA HIS A 20 7.13 -15.41 0.06
C HIS A 20 8.13 -14.39 0.61
N VAL A 21 7.98 -13.95 1.87
CA VAL A 21 8.84 -12.91 2.44
C VAL A 21 9.56 -13.44 3.68
N ASP A 22 10.87 -13.38 3.69
CA ASP A 22 11.64 -13.66 4.92
C ASP A 22 11.75 -12.38 5.76
N LEU A 23 10.79 -12.19 6.67
CA LEU A 23 10.75 -11.01 7.55
C LEU A 23 11.97 -10.85 8.47
N ARG A 24 12.91 -11.80 8.51
CA ARG A 24 14.18 -11.62 9.22
C ARG A 24 15.17 -10.76 8.43
N THR A 25 15.00 -10.71 7.11
CA THR A 25 15.95 -10.06 6.18
C THR A 25 15.29 -9.11 5.21
N GLU A 26 13.97 -9.19 5.05
CA GLU A 26 13.20 -8.41 4.08
C GLU A 26 12.15 -7.54 4.75
N SER A 27 11.97 -6.34 4.22
CA SER A 27 11.06 -5.35 4.74
C SER A 27 9.81 -5.17 3.86
N VAL A 28 8.68 -4.96 4.51
CA VAL A 28 7.37 -4.76 3.88
C VAL A 28 6.78 -3.42 4.33
N ALA A 29 6.19 -2.68 3.42
CA ALA A 29 5.36 -1.52 3.76
C ALA A 29 3.97 -1.64 3.17
N PHE A 30 2.95 -1.34 3.99
CA PHE A 30 1.63 -0.99 3.52
C PHE A 30 1.54 0.53 3.46
N LEU A 31 1.33 1.06 2.26
CA LEU A 31 1.29 2.49 2.01
C LEU A 31 -0.11 2.93 1.58
N LYS A 32 -0.55 4.08 2.12
CA LYS A 32 -1.83 4.69 1.76
C LYS A 32 -1.68 6.15 1.37
N PRO A 33 -2.62 6.71 0.57
CA PRO A 33 -2.57 8.11 0.15
C PRO A 33 -2.62 9.09 1.32
N GLN A 34 -3.50 8.85 2.29
CA GLN A 34 -3.80 9.77 3.40
C GLN A 34 -3.92 9.05 4.74
N ALA A 35 -3.82 9.79 5.85
CA ALA A 35 -4.13 9.30 7.19
C ALA A 35 -5.64 8.98 7.34
N GLY A 36 -6.02 8.15 8.32
CA GLY A 36 -7.40 7.76 8.64
C GLY A 36 -7.54 6.27 8.95
N GLN A 37 -8.76 5.78 9.08
CA GLN A 37 -9.09 4.40 9.51
C GLN A 37 -8.77 3.30 8.48
N TRP A 38 -8.15 3.65 7.36
CA TRP A 38 -7.82 2.76 6.25
C TRP A 38 -7.06 1.50 6.65
N PHE A 39 -6.18 1.59 7.65
CA PHE A 39 -5.38 0.45 8.06
C PHE A 39 -6.04 -0.48 9.08
N ASP A 40 -7.26 -0.21 9.55
CA ASP A 40 -7.87 -1.02 10.61
C ASP A 40 -8.05 -2.48 10.17
N GLU A 41 -8.50 -2.70 8.93
CA GLU A 41 -8.61 -4.05 8.34
C GLU A 41 -7.23 -4.69 8.15
N VAL A 42 -6.22 -3.93 7.74
CA VAL A 42 -4.85 -4.43 7.58
C VAL A 42 -4.28 -4.81 8.93
N ARG A 43 -4.40 -3.95 9.96
CA ARG A 43 -3.93 -4.24 11.33
C ARG A 43 -4.56 -5.50 11.88
N LYS A 44 -5.89 -5.60 11.76
CA LYS A 44 -6.61 -6.80 12.19
C LYS A 44 -6.11 -8.04 11.47
N THR A 45 -6.02 -7.99 10.14
CA THR A 45 -5.59 -9.14 9.34
C THR A 45 -4.16 -9.57 9.64
N LEU A 46 -3.23 -8.62 9.78
CA LEU A 46 -1.84 -8.93 10.16
C LEU A 46 -1.78 -9.59 11.55
N SER A 47 -2.53 -9.05 12.52
CA SER A 47 -2.62 -9.63 13.87
C SER A 47 -3.20 -11.04 13.85
N ASP A 48 -4.29 -11.27 13.10
CA ASP A 48 -4.94 -12.58 12.96
C ASP A 48 -3.99 -13.63 12.32
N HIS A 49 -3.01 -13.18 11.52
CA HIS A 49 -1.99 -14.03 10.91
C HIS A 49 -0.67 -14.08 11.70
N GLY A 50 -0.63 -13.47 12.89
CA GLY A 50 0.57 -13.48 13.75
C GLY A 50 1.76 -12.68 13.16
N ILE A 51 1.49 -11.71 12.28
CA ILE A 51 2.51 -10.86 11.67
C ILE A 51 2.65 -9.58 12.51
N ALA A 52 3.81 -9.39 13.13
CA ALA A 52 4.13 -8.15 13.84
C ALA A 52 4.32 -6.99 12.87
N PHE A 53 3.86 -5.81 13.23
CA PHE A 53 3.95 -4.60 12.42
C PHE A 53 4.13 -3.36 13.28
N VAL A 54 4.61 -2.28 12.67
CA VAL A 54 4.79 -0.97 13.28
C VAL A 54 4.08 0.10 12.46
N ASP A 55 3.51 1.09 13.13
CA ASP A 55 2.88 2.26 12.50
C ASP A 55 3.86 3.44 12.51
N ILE A 56 4.35 3.83 11.33
CA ILE A 56 5.32 4.92 11.15
C ILE A 56 4.74 6.15 10.46
N THR A 57 3.43 6.36 10.58
CA THR A 57 2.74 7.48 9.92
C THR A 57 3.17 8.86 10.41
N ARG A 58 3.84 8.96 11.55
CA ARG A 58 4.34 10.21 12.14
C ARG A 58 5.84 10.25 12.32
N GLU A 59 6.52 9.15 12.13
CA GLU A 59 7.96 9.02 12.32
C GLU A 59 8.67 9.02 10.95
N ARG A 60 9.88 9.58 10.91
CA ARG A 60 10.68 9.68 9.69
C ARG A 60 11.72 8.57 9.57
N GLU A 61 11.99 7.87 10.66
CA GLU A 61 12.98 6.82 10.72
C GLU A 61 12.29 5.48 10.97
N TRP A 62 12.87 4.42 10.44
CA TRP A 62 12.43 3.07 10.75
C TRP A 62 12.72 2.80 12.22
N PRO A 63 11.76 2.37 13.04
CA PRO A 63 12.00 2.09 14.45
C PRO A 63 13.02 0.96 14.61
N GLU A 64 13.90 1.08 15.61
CA GLU A 64 14.84 0.04 16.00
C GLU A 64 14.09 -1.12 16.69
N GLY A 65 13.38 -1.92 15.91
CA GLY A 65 12.61 -3.07 16.37
C GLY A 65 12.87 -4.31 15.52
N SER A 66 12.26 -5.41 15.91
CA SER A 66 12.28 -6.67 15.15
C SER A 66 11.19 -6.71 14.08
N GLU A 67 10.30 -5.73 14.04
CA GLU A 67 9.18 -5.65 13.12
C GLU A 67 9.67 -5.13 11.77
N ASN A 68 9.56 -5.99 10.76
CA ASN A 68 9.90 -5.63 9.37
C ASN A 68 8.67 -5.39 8.48
N VAL A 69 7.50 -5.17 9.09
CA VAL A 69 6.28 -4.74 8.41
C VAL A 69 5.86 -3.37 8.94
N ALA A 70 5.76 -2.39 8.06
CA ALA A 70 5.35 -1.03 8.39
C ALA A 70 4.01 -0.65 7.78
N LEU A 71 3.23 0.13 8.52
CA LEU A 71 2.06 0.85 8.02
C LEU A 71 2.39 2.34 7.92
N SER A 72 2.27 2.95 6.74
CA SER A 72 2.68 4.34 6.51
C SER A 72 1.83 5.04 5.46
N THR A 73 1.92 6.36 5.40
CA THR A 73 1.37 7.13 4.28
C THR A 73 2.41 7.30 3.18
N PHE A 74 1.96 7.62 1.95
CA PHE A 74 2.88 7.97 0.87
C PHE A 74 3.86 9.08 1.26
N HIS A 75 3.38 10.06 2.03
CA HIS A 75 4.19 11.18 2.48
C HIS A 75 5.22 10.76 3.53
N SER A 76 4.81 9.98 4.53
CA SER A 76 5.69 9.54 5.63
C SER A 76 6.73 8.53 5.17
N ALA A 77 6.46 7.77 4.10
CA ALA A 77 7.41 6.84 3.50
C ALA A 77 8.54 7.54 2.69
N LYS A 78 8.50 8.87 2.55
CA LYS A 78 9.54 9.61 1.82
C LYS A 78 10.91 9.43 2.49
N GLY A 79 11.88 8.92 1.72
CA GLY A 79 13.25 8.65 2.20
C GLY A 79 13.47 7.24 2.74
N LEU A 80 12.40 6.46 2.96
CA LEU A 80 12.49 5.06 3.34
C LEU A 80 12.45 4.16 2.10
N GLU A 81 13.04 2.97 2.18
CA GLU A 81 12.98 1.95 1.14
C GLU A 81 12.55 0.61 1.76
N PHE A 82 11.83 -0.18 0.98
CA PHE A 82 11.26 -1.46 1.40
C PHE A 82 11.50 -2.51 0.32
N ASP A 83 11.59 -3.77 0.67
CA ASP A 83 11.67 -4.83 -0.32
C ASP A 83 10.33 -4.98 -1.05
N TYR A 84 9.22 -4.94 -0.30
CA TYR A 84 7.86 -5.07 -0.82
C TYR A 84 6.99 -3.90 -0.39
N VAL A 85 6.25 -3.34 -1.33
CA VAL A 85 5.28 -2.26 -1.08
C VAL A 85 3.88 -2.72 -1.46
N PHE A 86 2.96 -2.64 -0.51
CA PHE A 86 1.54 -2.92 -0.70
C PHE A 86 0.74 -1.63 -0.67
N ILE A 87 -0.01 -1.36 -1.73
CA ILE A 87 -0.97 -0.26 -1.86
C ILE A 87 -2.33 -0.88 -2.14
N ILE A 88 -2.98 -1.43 -1.12
CA ILE A 88 -4.25 -2.14 -1.26
C ILE A 88 -5.44 -1.23 -0.99
N GLY A 89 -6.61 -1.59 -1.55
CA GLY A 89 -7.82 -0.78 -1.49
C GLY A 89 -7.68 0.58 -2.20
N PHE A 90 -6.94 0.64 -3.28
CA PHE A 90 -6.68 1.85 -4.05
C PHE A 90 -7.87 2.19 -4.95
N ASN A 91 -8.99 2.55 -4.30
CA ASN A 91 -10.28 2.85 -4.91
C ASN A 91 -10.48 4.36 -5.06
N GLU A 92 -11.44 4.76 -5.91
CA GLU A 92 -11.77 6.15 -6.18
C GLU A 92 -12.14 6.92 -4.89
N GLU A 93 -12.99 6.35 -4.03
CA GLU A 93 -13.41 6.99 -2.77
C GLU A 93 -12.24 7.36 -1.85
N ASN A 94 -11.13 6.60 -1.92
CA ASN A 94 -9.95 6.73 -1.07
C ASN A 94 -8.86 7.61 -1.68
N THR A 95 -9.08 7.99 -2.92
CA THR A 95 -8.18 8.86 -3.69
C THR A 95 -8.88 10.13 -4.18
N ARG A 96 -10.15 10.30 -3.81
CA ARG A 96 -10.93 11.49 -4.10
C ARG A 96 -10.62 12.60 -3.10
N PHE A 97 -10.46 13.80 -3.60
CA PHE A 97 -10.29 15.01 -2.79
C PHE A 97 -11.56 15.87 -2.88
N ALA A 98 -11.73 16.83 -1.95
CA ALA A 98 -12.85 17.77 -1.97
C ALA A 98 -12.84 18.63 -3.26
N GLU A 99 -14.02 19.08 -3.69
CA GLU A 99 -14.35 19.55 -5.05
C GLU A 99 -13.59 20.77 -5.58
N GLU A 100 -12.77 21.47 -4.81
CA GLU A 100 -12.30 22.81 -5.21
C GLU A 100 -11.00 22.85 -6.04
N ASP A 101 -10.22 21.74 -6.18
CA ASP A 101 -8.96 21.72 -6.96
C ASP A 101 -8.60 20.32 -7.47
N VAL A 102 -9.52 19.67 -8.18
CA VAL A 102 -9.38 18.24 -8.57
C VAL A 102 -8.11 17.99 -9.41
N ASP A 103 -7.79 18.85 -10.36
CA ASP A 103 -6.67 18.62 -11.28
C ASP A 103 -5.31 18.74 -10.60
N ASP A 104 -5.12 19.72 -9.73
CA ASP A 104 -3.87 19.87 -8.96
C ASP A 104 -3.69 18.76 -7.93
N GLN A 105 -4.77 18.33 -7.31
CA GLN A 105 -4.74 17.26 -6.30
C GLN A 105 -4.45 15.89 -6.94
N VAL A 106 -5.02 15.60 -8.12
CA VAL A 106 -4.70 14.40 -8.89
C VAL A 106 -3.21 14.38 -9.27
N LEU A 107 -2.66 15.52 -9.67
CA LEU A 107 -1.25 15.63 -9.99
C LEU A 107 -0.34 15.40 -8.77
N VAL A 108 -0.72 15.95 -7.60
CA VAL A 108 -0.01 15.72 -6.34
C VAL A 108 -0.07 14.24 -5.97
N LEU A 109 -1.25 13.62 -6.01
CA LEU A 109 -1.42 12.21 -5.67
C LEU A 109 -0.66 11.29 -6.64
N ARG A 110 -0.64 11.62 -7.93
CA ARG A 110 0.16 10.91 -8.93
C ARG A 110 1.65 10.95 -8.61
N ARG A 111 2.17 12.11 -8.20
CA ARG A 111 3.58 12.24 -7.76
C ARG A 111 3.87 11.43 -6.51
N LEU A 112 2.97 11.47 -5.53
CA LEU A 112 3.09 10.68 -4.30
C LEU A 112 3.03 9.18 -4.58
N LEU A 113 2.16 8.74 -5.48
CA LEU A 113 2.09 7.34 -5.92
C LEU A 113 3.39 6.91 -6.61
N ALA A 114 3.94 7.74 -7.49
CA ALA A 114 5.22 7.45 -8.13
C ALA A 114 6.36 7.32 -7.10
N VAL A 115 6.38 8.20 -6.08
CA VAL A 115 7.32 8.08 -4.96
C VAL A 115 7.10 6.79 -4.19
N ALA A 116 5.86 6.43 -3.87
CA ALA A 116 5.53 5.20 -3.13
C ALA A 116 5.96 3.94 -3.91
N VAL A 117 5.71 3.89 -5.21
CA VAL A 117 6.15 2.80 -6.09
C VAL A 117 7.67 2.71 -6.13
N ALA A 118 8.36 3.85 -6.22
CA ALA A 118 9.83 3.91 -6.24
C ALA A 118 10.50 3.50 -4.90
N ARG A 119 9.72 3.30 -3.82
CA ARG A 119 10.24 2.80 -2.53
C ARG A 119 10.42 1.28 -2.48
N ALA A 120 9.87 0.55 -3.46
CA ALA A 120 10.01 -0.89 -3.51
C ALA A 120 11.28 -1.33 -4.24
N ARG A 121 12.07 -2.20 -3.60
CA ARG A 121 13.26 -2.81 -4.20
C ARG A 121 12.95 -4.06 -5.00
N LYS A 122 11.93 -4.83 -4.62
CA LYS A 122 11.59 -6.12 -5.23
C LYS A 122 10.23 -6.13 -5.91
N ALA A 123 9.16 -5.74 -5.21
CA ALA A 123 7.83 -5.77 -5.78
C ALA A 123 6.89 -4.70 -5.22
N VAL A 124 5.99 -4.23 -6.08
CA VAL A 124 4.84 -3.41 -5.70
C VAL A 124 3.56 -4.17 -5.96
N ILE A 125 2.71 -4.24 -4.96
CA ILE A 125 1.40 -4.87 -5.02
C ILE A 125 0.32 -3.80 -4.85
N ILE A 126 -0.42 -3.52 -5.92
CA ILE A 126 -1.53 -2.57 -5.89
C ILE A 126 -2.84 -3.35 -5.93
N GLY A 127 -3.77 -3.04 -5.04
CA GLY A 127 -5.07 -3.68 -4.96
C GLY A 127 -6.22 -2.69 -5.08
N TYR A 128 -7.25 -3.05 -5.84
CA TYR A 128 -8.47 -2.27 -6.02
C TYR A 128 -9.70 -3.16 -6.17
N LYS A 129 -10.87 -2.59 -5.95
CA LYS A 129 -12.14 -3.27 -6.23
C LYS A 129 -12.56 -2.96 -7.66
N PRO A 130 -12.80 -3.96 -8.52
CA PRO A 130 -13.25 -3.76 -9.89
C PRO A 130 -14.52 -2.89 -9.96
N GLY A 131 -14.52 -1.88 -10.81
CA GLY A 131 -15.57 -0.88 -10.95
C GLY A 131 -15.53 0.28 -9.96
N GLU A 132 -14.59 0.23 -9.00
CA GLU A 132 -14.37 1.32 -8.02
C GLU A 132 -12.87 1.74 -8.00
N GLU A 133 -12.11 1.33 -9.00
CA GLU A 133 -10.69 1.63 -9.09
C GLU A 133 -10.41 3.13 -9.18
N SER A 134 -9.36 3.58 -8.48
CA SER A 134 -8.87 4.94 -8.62
C SER A 134 -8.53 5.26 -10.08
N GLN A 135 -8.85 6.48 -10.51
CA GLN A 135 -8.45 6.98 -11.83
C GLN A 135 -6.93 6.86 -12.09
N LEU A 136 -6.11 6.82 -11.05
CA LEU A 136 -4.66 6.66 -11.15
C LEU A 136 -4.22 5.27 -11.64
N ILE A 137 -5.08 4.27 -11.58
CA ILE A 137 -4.80 2.93 -12.15
C ILE A 137 -4.54 3.03 -13.67
N ARG A 138 -5.15 4.00 -14.35
CA ARG A 138 -4.97 4.24 -15.80
C ARG A 138 -3.55 4.64 -16.19
N PHE A 139 -2.72 5.10 -15.24
CA PHE A 139 -1.33 5.43 -15.50
C PHE A 139 -0.40 4.22 -15.58
N PHE A 140 -0.88 3.03 -15.21
CA PHE A 140 -0.13 1.79 -15.36
C PHE A 140 -0.43 1.18 -16.74
N SER A 141 0.59 1.10 -17.58
CA SER A 141 0.43 0.54 -18.93
C SER A 141 0.10 -0.96 -18.89
N PRO A 142 -0.89 -1.41 -19.66
CA PRO A 142 -1.17 -2.84 -19.82
C PRO A 142 0.11 -3.61 -20.21
N GLY A 143 0.34 -4.77 -19.61
CA GLY A 143 1.53 -5.58 -19.85
C GLY A 143 2.72 -5.28 -18.93
N THR A 144 2.69 -4.19 -18.15
CA THR A 144 3.73 -3.91 -17.14
C THR A 144 3.45 -4.53 -15.77
N PHE A 145 2.31 -5.18 -15.61
CA PHE A 145 1.89 -5.82 -14.36
C PHE A 145 1.08 -7.09 -14.59
N THR A 146 1.08 -7.98 -13.61
CA THR A 146 0.22 -9.15 -13.56
C THR A 146 -1.05 -8.83 -12.76
N GLN A 147 -2.20 -9.35 -13.20
CA GLN A 147 -3.47 -9.23 -12.47
C GLN A 147 -3.80 -10.53 -11.75
N VAL A 148 -4.30 -10.41 -10.53
CA VAL A 148 -4.71 -11.54 -9.67
C VAL A 148 -6.07 -11.21 -9.08
N ALA A 149 -7.06 -12.04 -9.33
CA ALA A 149 -8.38 -11.97 -8.68
C ALA A 149 -8.30 -12.56 -7.27
N VAL A 150 -8.87 -11.86 -6.27
CA VAL A 150 -8.84 -12.25 -4.86
C VAL A 150 -10.21 -12.14 -4.19
#